data_70cc538bf4ba4b292bc453ed246d0adc
#
_entry.id   70cc538bf4ba4b292bc453ed246d0adc
#
_cell.length_a   1.000
_cell.length_b   1.000
_cell.length_c   1.000
_cell.angle_alpha   90.00
_cell.angle_beta   90.00
_cell.angle_gamma   90.00
#
_symmetry.space_group_name_H-M   'P 1'
#
loop_
_entity.id
_entity.type
_entity.pdbx_description
1 polymer ?
#
loop_
_entity_poly.entity_id
_entity_poly.type
_entity_poly.pdbx_seq_one_letter_code
_entity_poly.pdbx_strand_id
1 'polypeptide(L)'
;MRAWRYNAAMTQPISRFPVPRLDELPEDIRARILAVEEKAGFIPNVFMVLAHRPDEFRAFFAYHDALMLKEGRLSKGEREMIVVATSAANECHSCVIAHGALVRVYEKQPLLADQVATNYRKADITPRQRAMLDFAMKVALRSAEIEEADFARLREHGFSDEDGWDIAGIAAFFGMSNRIANATGMRPNDEFYLMGRVPRAR
;
A
#
# COMPACT_ATOMS: atom_id res chain seq x y z
N MET A 1 -33.31 4.93 -13.03
CA MET A 1 -31.92 4.54 -12.75
C MET A 1 -31.82 3.03 -12.80
N ARG A 2 -31.13 2.44 -13.78
CA ARG A 2 -30.94 0.98 -13.84
C ARG A 2 -29.83 0.62 -12.85
N ALA A 3 -30.17 -0.16 -11.82
CA ALA A 3 -29.20 -0.75 -10.93
C ALA A 3 -28.27 -1.64 -11.76
N TRP A 4 -26.99 -1.33 -11.79
CA TRP A 4 -25.96 -2.21 -12.31
C TRP A 4 -25.96 -3.49 -11.46
N ARG A 5 -26.48 -4.58 -12.02
CA ARG A 5 -26.34 -5.90 -11.42
C ARG A 5 -24.91 -6.35 -11.73
N TYR A 6 -24.05 -6.30 -10.73
CA TYR A 6 -22.74 -6.96 -10.80
C TYR A 6 -23.00 -8.47 -10.94
N ASN A 7 -22.62 -9.02 -12.08
CA ASN A 7 -22.80 -10.45 -12.33
C ASN A 7 -21.73 -11.20 -11.54
N ALA A 8 -22.12 -11.84 -10.44
CA ALA A 8 -21.24 -12.62 -9.55
C ALA A 8 -20.80 -13.96 -10.19
N ALA A 9 -20.36 -13.92 -11.44
CA ALA A 9 -19.88 -15.08 -12.16
C ALA A 9 -18.38 -14.90 -12.47
N MET A 10 -17.59 -15.75 -11.83
CA MET A 10 -16.15 -15.98 -11.90
C MET A 10 -15.34 -15.25 -10.81
N THR A 11 -15.47 -15.72 -9.58
CA THR A 11 -14.47 -15.45 -8.53
C THR A 11 -13.17 -16.17 -8.92
N GLN A 12 -12.30 -15.46 -9.65
CA GLN A 12 -10.96 -15.98 -9.87
C GLN A 12 -10.28 -16.13 -8.50
N PRO A 13 -9.45 -17.16 -8.31
CA PRO A 13 -8.76 -17.36 -7.06
C PRO A 13 -7.94 -16.12 -6.68
N ILE A 14 -7.86 -15.81 -5.39
CA ILE A 14 -7.11 -14.66 -4.88
C ILE A 14 -5.58 -14.84 -4.95
N SER A 15 -5.13 -16.06 -5.23
CA SER A 15 -3.72 -16.43 -5.43
C SER A 15 -3.63 -17.66 -6.31
N ARG A 16 -2.52 -17.82 -7.03
CA ARG A 16 -2.17 -19.08 -7.71
C ARG A 16 -1.64 -20.15 -6.76
N PHE A 17 -1.25 -19.77 -5.55
CA PHE A 17 -0.81 -20.71 -4.52
C PHE A 17 -1.97 -21.07 -3.61
N PRO A 18 -1.88 -22.20 -2.87
CA PRO A 18 -2.90 -22.57 -1.91
C PRO A 18 -3.12 -21.45 -0.89
N VAL A 19 -4.38 -21.17 -0.60
CA VAL A 19 -4.77 -20.24 0.46
C VAL A 19 -5.27 -21.08 1.63
N PRO A 20 -4.61 -21.03 2.79
CA PRO A 20 -5.00 -21.84 3.94
C PRO A 20 -6.36 -21.40 4.47
N ARG A 21 -7.06 -22.32 5.10
CA ARG A 21 -8.27 -21.98 5.86
C ARG A 21 -7.88 -21.28 7.17
N LEU A 22 -8.72 -20.39 7.64
CA LEU A 22 -8.45 -19.62 8.85
C LEU A 22 -8.26 -20.51 10.10
N ASP A 23 -9.00 -21.62 10.18
CA ASP A 23 -8.93 -22.58 11.27
C ASP A 23 -7.68 -23.48 11.23
N GLU A 24 -6.97 -23.54 10.10
CA GLU A 24 -5.72 -24.28 9.92
C GLU A 24 -4.47 -23.45 10.27
N LEU A 25 -4.63 -22.15 10.47
CA LEU A 25 -3.50 -21.23 10.73
C LEU A 25 -2.98 -21.33 12.16
N PRO A 26 -1.67 -21.07 12.36
CA PRO A 26 -1.12 -20.84 13.70
C PRO A 26 -1.91 -19.76 14.45
N GLU A 27 -2.06 -19.92 15.75
CA GLU A 27 -2.93 -19.07 16.55
C GLU A 27 -2.57 -17.59 16.51
N ASP A 28 -1.27 -17.25 16.53
CA ASP A 28 -0.78 -15.86 16.44
C ASP A 28 -1.16 -15.21 15.10
N ILE A 29 -1.06 -15.94 13.99
CA ILE A 29 -1.44 -15.46 12.66
C ILE A 29 -2.95 -15.30 12.57
N ARG A 30 -3.69 -16.29 13.02
CA ARG A 30 -5.16 -16.23 13.05
C ARG A 30 -5.66 -15.05 13.89
N ALA A 31 -5.10 -14.86 15.09
CA ALA A 31 -5.46 -13.75 15.96
C ALA A 31 -5.21 -12.40 15.30
N ARG A 32 -4.07 -12.25 14.62
CA ARG A 32 -3.74 -11.03 13.86
C ARG A 32 -4.75 -10.78 12.73
N ILE A 33 -5.10 -11.80 11.95
CA ILE A 33 -6.07 -11.69 10.85
C ILE A 33 -7.43 -11.26 11.38
N LEU A 34 -7.92 -11.90 12.46
CA LEU A 34 -9.21 -11.56 13.07
C LEU A 34 -9.23 -10.13 13.64
N ALA A 35 -8.13 -9.66 14.23
CA ALA A 35 -8.02 -8.28 14.70
C ALA A 35 -8.07 -7.25 13.56
N VAL A 36 -7.59 -7.61 12.37
CA VAL A 36 -7.73 -6.75 11.17
C VAL A 36 -9.15 -6.80 10.64
N GLU A 37 -9.78 -7.98 10.58
CA GLU A 37 -11.18 -8.13 10.18
C GLU A 37 -12.11 -7.30 11.05
N GLU A 38 -11.93 -7.32 12.37
CA GLU A 38 -12.73 -6.51 13.31
C GLU A 38 -12.66 -5.01 12.99
N LYS A 39 -11.49 -4.51 12.62
CA LYS A 39 -11.27 -3.09 12.30
C LYS A 39 -11.74 -2.70 10.90
N ALA A 40 -11.51 -3.56 9.91
CA ALA A 40 -11.76 -3.27 8.50
C ALA A 40 -13.16 -3.67 8.05
N GLY A 41 -13.79 -4.64 8.74
CA GLY A 41 -15.06 -5.26 8.36
C GLY A 41 -14.92 -6.40 7.33
N PHE A 42 -13.69 -6.73 6.95
CA PHE A 42 -13.35 -7.85 6.05
C PHE A 42 -11.89 -8.26 6.26
N ILE A 43 -11.54 -9.46 5.80
CA ILE A 43 -10.14 -9.93 5.79
C ILE A 43 -9.48 -9.49 4.48
N PRO A 44 -8.44 -8.62 4.53
CA PRO A 44 -7.70 -8.29 3.32
C PRO A 44 -7.00 -9.52 2.74
N ASN A 45 -7.15 -9.75 1.44
CA ASN A 45 -6.63 -10.92 0.74
C ASN A 45 -5.11 -11.12 0.94
N VAL A 46 -4.35 -10.05 1.09
CA VAL A 46 -2.90 -10.11 1.36
C VAL A 46 -2.57 -10.95 2.59
N PHE A 47 -3.40 -10.89 3.66
CA PHE A 47 -3.19 -11.68 4.86
C PHE A 47 -3.36 -13.17 4.58
N MET A 48 -4.41 -13.55 3.86
CA MET A 48 -4.67 -14.95 3.54
C MET A 48 -3.65 -15.51 2.55
N VAL A 49 -3.24 -14.72 1.55
CA VAL A 49 -2.23 -15.14 0.57
C VAL A 49 -0.86 -15.34 1.22
N LEU A 50 -0.42 -14.41 2.08
CA LEU A 50 0.86 -14.52 2.76
C LEU A 50 0.86 -15.57 3.88
N ALA A 51 -0.29 -15.88 4.46
CA ALA A 51 -0.43 -16.94 5.48
C ALA A 51 -0.11 -18.35 4.94
N HIS A 52 -0.02 -18.52 3.62
CA HIS A 52 0.55 -19.73 2.98
C HIS A 52 1.96 -20.07 3.51
N ARG A 53 2.72 -19.06 3.94
CA ARG A 53 4.08 -19.20 4.48
C ARG A 53 4.17 -18.51 5.85
N PRO A 54 3.84 -19.22 6.94
CA PRO A 54 3.69 -18.62 8.28
C PRO A 54 4.89 -17.82 8.76
N ASP A 55 6.10 -18.29 8.57
CA ASP A 55 7.31 -17.58 9.04
C ASP A 55 7.59 -16.33 8.20
N GLU A 56 7.35 -16.41 6.90
CA GLU A 56 7.47 -15.25 6.01
C GLU A 56 6.36 -14.22 6.31
N PHE A 57 5.14 -14.65 6.64
CA PHE A 57 4.06 -13.79 7.10
C PHE A 57 4.48 -12.96 8.33
N ARG A 58 5.07 -13.63 9.35
CA ARG A 58 5.53 -12.94 10.57
C ARG A 58 6.59 -11.89 10.25
N ALA A 59 7.61 -12.26 9.49
CA ALA A 59 8.69 -11.36 9.09
C ALA A 59 8.20 -10.18 8.26
N PHE A 60 7.32 -10.46 7.28
CA PHE A 60 6.73 -9.44 6.42
C PHE A 60 5.95 -8.40 7.23
N PHE A 61 5.03 -8.85 8.06
CA PHE A 61 4.21 -7.92 8.83
C PHE A 61 4.96 -7.25 9.99
N ALA A 62 5.99 -7.87 10.55
CA ALA A 62 6.86 -7.21 11.52
C ALA A 62 7.58 -6.01 10.89
N TYR A 63 8.13 -6.17 9.68
CA TYR A 63 8.80 -5.08 9.00
C TYR A 63 7.81 -4.04 8.45
N HIS A 64 6.66 -4.48 7.91
CA HIS A 64 5.57 -3.58 7.52
C HIS A 64 5.17 -2.64 8.67
N ASP A 65 4.93 -3.20 9.85
CA ASP A 65 4.49 -2.42 11.02
C ASP A 65 5.55 -1.43 11.48
N ALA A 66 6.83 -1.85 11.46
CA ALA A 66 7.95 -0.98 11.79
C ALA A 66 8.06 0.24 10.85
N LEU A 67 7.65 0.10 9.59
CA LEU A 67 7.66 1.18 8.60
C LEU A 67 6.36 2.01 8.62
N MET A 68 5.21 1.33 8.64
CA MET A 68 3.93 1.97 8.34
C MET A 68 3.17 2.44 9.58
N LEU A 69 3.43 1.84 10.77
CA LEU A 69 2.69 2.13 11.99
C LEU A 69 3.50 2.96 13.02
N LYS A 70 4.79 3.18 12.79
CA LYS A 70 5.62 3.97 13.71
C LYS A 70 5.17 5.43 13.78
N GLU A 71 5.39 6.05 14.91
CA GLU A 71 5.33 7.51 15.02
C GLU A 71 6.47 8.16 14.23
N GLY A 72 6.21 9.33 13.64
CA GLY A 72 7.22 10.03 12.83
C GLY A 72 6.64 11.24 12.10
N ARG A 73 7.47 11.87 11.26
CA ARG A 73 7.11 13.11 10.56
C ARG A 73 6.33 12.86 9.26
N LEU A 74 6.40 11.64 8.72
CA LEU A 74 5.54 11.25 7.61
C LEU A 74 4.14 10.93 8.15
N SER A 75 3.13 11.59 7.63
CA SER A 75 1.74 11.25 7.93
C SER A 75 1.39 9.85 7.41
N LYS A 76 0.31 9.26 7.91
CA LYS A 76 -0.21 7.99 7.38
C LYS A 76 -0.54 8.09 5.90
N GLY A 77 -1.14 9.20 5.47
CA GLY A 77 -1.44 9.45 4.07
C GLY A 77 -0.19 9.56 3.20
N GLU A 78 0.85 10.26 3.66
CA GLU A 78 2.12 10.35 2.94
C GLU A 78 2.80 9.00 2.74
N ARG A 79 2.80 8.13 3.77
CA ARG A 79 3.32 6.76 3.64
C ARG A 79 2.55 5.97 2.58
N GLU A 80 1.23 6.04 2.60
CA GLU A 80 0.39 5.38 1.60
C GLU A 80 0.57 5.97 0.18
N MET A 81 0.83 7.28 0.06
CA MET A 81 1.14 7.90 -1.23
C MET A 81 2.45 7.36 -1.81
N ILE A 82 3.48 7.14 -0.99
CA ILE A 82 4.73 6.49 -1.41
C ILE A 82 4.42 5.10 -1.96
N VAL A 83 3.62 4.32 -1.23
CA VAL A 83 3.21 2.97 -1.65
C VAL A 83 2.49 3.00 -2.99
N VAL A 84 1.50 3.88 -3.15
CA VAL A 84 0.70 3.96 -4.38
C VAL A 84 1.57 4.33 -5.58
N ALA A 85 2.41 5.38 -5.45
CA ALA A 85 3.26 5.84 -6.55
C ALA A 85 4.25 4.77 -7.00
N THR A 86 4.96 4.14 -6.05
CA THR A 86 5.97 3.11 -6.36
C THR A 86 5.34 1.80 -6.83
N SER A 87 4.16 1.43 -6.29
CA SER A 87 3.41 0.25 -6.72
C SER A 87 2.81 0.40 -8.12
N ALA A 88 2.41 1.62 -8.50
CA ALA A 88 1.95 1.92 -9.86
C ALA A 88 3.09 1.74 -10.87
N ALA A 89 4.30 2.22 -10.55
CA ALA A 89 5.48 2.02 -11.38
C ALA A 89 5.89 0.54 -11.52
N ASN A 90 5.60 -0.28 -10.52
CA ASN A 90 5.81 -1.73 -10.53
C ASN A 90 4.60 -2.52 -11.08
N GLU A 91 3.56 -1.85 -11.58
CA GLU A 91 2.33 -2.45 -12.12
C GLU A 91 1.66 -3.43 -11.14
N CYS A 92 1.73 -3.14 -9.82
CA CYS A 92 1.13 -3.98 -8.80
C CYS A 92 -0.35 -3.63 -8.59
N HIS A 93 -1.24 -4.33 -9.30
CA HIS A 93 -2.69 -4.11 -9.21
C HIS A 93 -3.22 -4.19 -7.77
N SER A 94 -2.87 -5.24 -7.03
CA SER A 94 -3.31 -5.44 -5.65
C SER A 94 -2.90 -4.28 -4.74
N CYS A 95 -1.63 -3.87 -4.83
CA CYS A 95 -1.08 -2.83 -3.97
C CYS A 95 -1.67 -1.45 -4.29
N VAL A 96 -1.78 -1.10 -5.59
CA VAL A 96 -2.36 0.19 -6.01
C VAL A 96 -3.80 0.33 -5.51
N ILE A 97 -4.62 -0.72 -5.61
CA ILE A 97 -6.02 -0.66 -5.20
C ILE A 97 -6.17 -0.60 -3.68
N ALA A 98 -5.47 -1.48 -2.95
CA ALA A 98 -5.57 -1.54 -1.49
C ALA A 98 -5.03 -0.26 -0.82
N HIS A 99 -3.81 0.15 -1.16
CA HIS A 99 -3.19 1.34 -0.58
C HIS A 99 -3.80 2.64 -1.12
N GLY A 100 -4.32 2.64 -2.35
CA GLY A 100 -5.11 3.75 -2.88
C GLY A 100 -6.38 4.00 -2.06
N ALA A 101 -7.02 2.96 -1.54
CA ALA A 101 -8.13 3.10 -0.59
C ALA A 101 -7.69 3.83 0.69
N LEU A 102 -6.52 3.48 1.23
CA LEU A 102 -5.98 4.12 2.44
C LEU A 102 -5.57 5.58 2.19
N VAL A 103 -4.99 5.91 1.03
CA VAL A 103 -4.77 7.31 0.64
C VAL A 103 -6.08 8.10 0.68
N ARG A 104 -7.16 7.59 0.06
CA ARG A 104 -8.47 8.27 0.07
C ARG A 104 -9.01 8.48 1.48
N VAL A 105 -8.83 7.50 2.36
CA VAL A 105 -9.31 7.57 3.76
C VAL A 105 -8.50 8.56 4.58
N TYR A 106 -7.15 8.51 4.49
CA TYR A 106 -6.29 9.33 5.33
C TYR A 106 -6.22 10.78 4.86
N GLU A 107 -6.13 11.00 3.56
CA GLU A 107 -6.09 12.36 2.98
C GLU A 107 -7.50 12.98 2.84
N LYS A 108 -8.57 12.19 2.98
CA LYS A 108 -9.97 12.61 2.79
C LYS A 108 -10.24 13.22 1.41
N GLN A 109 -9.50 12.76 0.41
CA GLN A 109 -9.56 13.21 -0.99
C GLN A 109 -9.87 12.02 -1.91
N PRO A 110 -11.12 11.91 -2.41
CA PRO A 110 -11.56 10.72 -3.17
C PRO A 110 -10.80 10.46 -4.48
N LEU A 111 -10.22 11.49 -5.09
CA LEU A 111 -9.57 11.40 -6.40
C LEU A 111 -8.05 11.31 -6.31
N LEU A 112 -7.46 11.62 -5.15
CA LEU A 112 -6.01 11.76 -5.01
C LEU A 112 -5.24 10.49 -5.34
N ALA A 113 -5.75 9.33 -4.89
CA ALA A 113 -5.11 8.05 -5.14
C ALA A 113 -4.99 7.74 -6.64
N ASP A 114 -6.04 8.05 -7.42
CA ASP A 114 -6.05 7.82 -8.87
C ASP A 114 -5.07 8.77 -9.58
N GLN A 115 -4.99 10.02 -9.14
CA GLN A 115 -4.01 10.99 -9.65
C GLN A 115 -2.57 10.56 -9.37
N VAL A 116 -2.28 10.13 -8.13
CA VAL A 116 -0.95 9.66 -7.73
C VAL A 116 -0.54 8.41 -8.49
N ALA A 117 -1.45 7.44 -8.63
CA ALA A 117 -1.19 6.20 -9.35
C ALA A 117 -0.95 6.43 -10.85
N THR A 118 -1.69 7.36 -11.46
CA THR A 118 -1.60 7.62 -12.90
C THR A 118 -0.38 8.48 -13.24
N ASN A 119 -0.22 9.60 -12.53
CA ASN A 119 0.92 10.50 -12.71
C ASN A 119 1.03 11.46 -11.49
N TYR A 120 1.76 11.05 -10.47
CA TYR A 120 1.93 11.86 -9.25
C TYR A 120 2.47 13.28 -9.52
N ARG A 121 3.24 13.48 -10.63
CA ARG A 121 3.76 14.80 -11.00
C ARG A 121 2.67 15.77 -11.44
N LYS A 122 1.48 15.31 -11.75
CA LYS A 122 0.30 16.10 -12.13
C LYS A 122 -0.81 16.04 -11.09
N ALA A 123 -0.59 15.31 -9.98
CA ALA A 123 -1.55 15.19 -8.90
C ALA A 123 -1.66 16.49 -8.08
N ASP A 124 -2.81 16.68 -7.43
CA ASP A 124 -3.11 17.80 -6.53
C ASP A 124 -2.43 17.59 -5.16
N ILE A 125 -1.12 17.65 -5.15
CA ILE A 125 -0.25 17.44 -3.98
C ILE A 125 0.64 18.65 -3.71
N THR A 126 1.06 18.80 -2.46
CA THR A 126 1.96 19.89 -2.04
C THR A 126 3.37 19.74 -2.63
N PRO A 127 4.16 20.82 -2.71
CA PRO A 127 5.57 20.74 -3.10
C PRO A 127 6.38 19.77 -2.21
N ARG A 128 6.06 19.69 -0.92
CA ARG A 128 6.67 18.76 0.03
C ARG A 128 6.36 17.30 -0.35
N GLN A 129 5.10 16.97 -0.58
CA GLN A 129 4.69 15.63 -1.02
C GLN A 129 5.30 15.26 -2.38
N ARG A 130 5.45 16.22 -3.28
CA ARG A 130 6.11 16.01 -4.57
C ARG A 130 7.58 15.65 -4.40
N ALA A 131 8.34 16.38 -3.58
CA ALA A 131 9.74 16.09 -3.31
C ALA A 131 9.90 14.68 -2.68
N MET A 132 9.02 14.33 -1.75
CA MET A 132 8.94 12.99 -1.17
C MET A 132 8.73 11.91 -2.23
N LEU A 133 7.77 12.08 -3.13
CA LEU A 133 7.49 11.11 -4.18
C LEU A 133 8.57 11.06 -5.25
N ASP A 134 9.19 12.18 -5.61
CA ASP A 134 10.34 12.21 -6.53
C ASP A 134 11.49 11.36 -5.96
N PHE A 135 11.79 11.49 -4.65
CA PHE A 135 12.80 10.68 -3.98
C PHE A 135 12.41 9.19 -3.91
N ALA A 136 11.17 8.89 -3.47
CA ALA A 136 10.68 7.52 -3.42
C ALA A 136 10.74 6.81 -4.77
N MET A 137 10.40 7.52 -5.85
CA MET A 137 10.46 6.99 -7.21
C MET A 137 11.91 6.79 -7.70
N LYS A 138 12.84 7.65 -7.27
CA LYS A 138 14.28 7.44 -7.55
C LYS A 138 14.78 6.19 -6.81
N VAL A 139 14.41 6.01 -5.54
CA VAL A 139 14.71 4.78 -4.78
C VAL A 139 14.16 3.54 -5.49
N ALA A 140 12.90 3.58 -5.93
CA ALA A 140 12.22 2.42 -6.52
C ALA A 140 12.80 2.00 -7.88
N LEU A 141 13.22 2.96 -8.71
CA LEU A 141 13.54 2.74 -10.12
C LEU A 141 15.02 2.94 -10.48
N ARG A 142 15.76 3.71 -9.68
CA ARG A 142 17.14 4.12 -9.99
C ARG A 142 17.95 4.31 -8.71
N SER A 143 17.87 3.37 -7.78
CA SER A 143 18.49 3.48 -6.45
C SER A 143 20.01 3.68 -6.49
N ALA A 144 20.68 3.16 -7.52
CA ALA A 144 22.12 3.35 -7.70
C ALA A 144 22.53 4.80 -8.05
N GLU A 145 21.57 5.65 -8.42
CA GLU A 145 21.81 7.07 -8.76
C GLU A 145 21.54 8.02 -7.58
N ILE A 146 21.22 7.50 -6.40
CA ILE A 146 20.95 8.34 -5.22
C ILE A 146 22.26 8.96 -4.75
N GLU A 147 22.21 10.27 -4.50
CA GLU A 147 23.34 11.09 -4.10
C GLU A 147 22.94 12.15 -3.07
N GLU A 148 23.92 12.86 -2.52
CA GLU A 148 23.68 13.90 -1.49
C GLU A 148 22.72 15.00 -1.95
N ALA A 149 22.69 15.33 -3.25
CA ALA A 149 21.76 16.31 -3.80
C ALA A 149 20.28 15.91 -3.62
N ASP A 150 19.97 14.61 -3.60
CA ASP A 150 18.61 14.12 -3.36
C ASP A 150 18.18 14.38 -1.90
N PHE A 151 19.08 14.15 -0.95
CA PHE A 151 18.83 14.45 0.47
C PHE A 151 18.78 15.96 0.71
N ALA A 152 19.63 16.76 0.07
CA ALA A 152 19.56 18.21 0.13
C ALA A 152 18.18 18.71 -0.33
N ARG A 153 17.64 18.17 -1.42
CA ARG A 153 16.29 18.52 -1.89
C ARG A 153 15.20 18.12 -0.90
N LEU A 154 15.32 16.98 -0.22
CA LEU A 154 14.38 16.61 0.84
C LEU A 154 14.42 17.64 1.99
N ARG A 155 15.63 18.04 2.43
CA ARG A 155 15.80 19.05 3.49
C ARG A 155 15.21 20.40 3.12
N GLU A 156 15.34 20.85 1.88
CA GLU A 156 14.70 22.08 1.35
C GLU A 156 13.17 22.05 1.49
N HIS A 157 12.56 20.85 1.48
CA HIS A 157 11.13 20.64 1.65
C HIS A 157 10.73 20.21 3.08
N GLY A 158 11.63 20.40 4.05
CA GLY A 158 11.37 20.21 5.47
C GLY A 158 11.44 18.75 5.96
N PHE A 159 12.04 17.85 5.20
CA PHE A 159 12.39 16.50 5.65
C PHE A 159 13.77 16.49 6.30
N SER A 160 13.97 15.59 7.26
CA SER A 160 15.30 15.21 7.76
C SER A 160 15.88 14.05 6.96
N ASP A 161 17.14 13.71 7.21
CA ASP A 161 17.77 12.53 6.61
C ASP A 161 17.11 11.23 7.11
N GLU A 162 16.63 11.21 8.36
CA GLU A 162 15.86 10.10 8.91
C GLU A 162 14.50 9.93 8.21
N ASP A 163 13.84 11.03 7.82
CA ASP A 163 12.65 10.95 6.98
C ASP A 163 13.00 10.37 5.60
N GLY A 164 14.16 10.71 5.06
CA GLY A 164 14.70 10.11 3.82
C GLY A 164 14.92 8.61 3.96
N TRP A 165 15.44 8.15 5.10
CA TRP A 165 15.54 6.72 5.42
C TRP A 165 14.17 6.05 5.42
N ASP A 166 13.17 6.65 6.06
CA ASP A 166 11.81 6.10 6.10
C ASP A 166 11.18 6.02 4.70
N ILE A 167 11.30 7.06 3.90
CA ILE A 167 10.82 7.08 2.51
C ILE A 167 11.48 5.95 1.70
N ALA A 168 12.80 5.81 1.82
CA ALA A 168 13.54 4.77 1.13
C ALA A 168 13.14 3.36 1.61
N GLY A 169 12.98 3.17 2.92
CA GLY A 169 12.53 1.92 3.52
C GLY A 169 11.16 1.48 3.01
N ILE A 170 10.20 2.41 2.96
CA ILE A 170 8.85 2.13 2.44
C ILE A 170 8.92 1.76 0.94
N ALA A 171 9.64 2.54 0.13
CA ALA A 171 9.77 2.26 -1.30
C ALA A 171 10.43 0.90 -1.58
N ALA A 172 11.47 0.54 -0.83
CA ALA A 172 12.17 -0.73 -0.95
C ALA A 172 11.30 -1.92 -0.51
N PHE A 173 10.62 -1.81 0.64
CA PHE A 173 9.73 -2.84 1.15
C PHE A 173 8.60 -3.13 0.16
N PHE A 174 7.94 -2.09 -0.35
CA PHE A 174 6.88 -2.28 -1.33
C PHE A 174 7.42 -2.72 -2.70
N GLY A 175 8.65 -2.41 -3.04
CA GLY A 175 9.33 -3.01 -4.17
C GLY A 175 9.40 -4.54 -4.09
N MET A 176 9.70 -5.09 -2.93
CA MET A 176 9.63 -6.54 -2.63
C MET A 176 8.17 -7.03 -2.65
N SER A 177 7.28 -6.36 -1.90
CA SER A 177 5.86 -6.73 -1.77
C SER A 177 5.16 -6.79 -3.13
N ASN A 178 5.39 -5.80 -4.00
CA ASN A 178 4.81 -5.75 -5.35
C ASN A 178 5.22 -6.98 -6.19
N ARG A 179 6.48 -7.40 -6.11
CA ARG A 179 6.97 -8.57 -6.84
C ARG A 179 6.34 -9.86 -6.35
N ILE A 180 6.18 -10.00 -5.03
CA ILE A 180 5.47 -11.16 -4.44
C ILE A 180 4.00 -11.15 -4.88
N ALA A 181 3.31 -10.01 -4.79
CA ALA A 181 1.91 -9.88 -5.19
C ALA A 181 1.70 -10.21 -6.67
N ASN A 182 2.56 -9.70 -7.56
CA ASN A 182 2.50 -10.00 -8.99
C ASN A 182 2.80 -11.48 -9.27
N ALA A 183 3.85 -12.05 -8.66
CA ALA A 183 4.25 -13.44 -8.85
C ALA A 183 3.21 -14.44 -8.34
N THR A 184 2.52 -14.11 -7.25
CA THR A 184 1.46 -14.96 -6.67
C THR A 184 0.11 -14.77 -7.35
N GLY A 185 -0.05 -13.76 -8.22
CA GLY A 185 -1.32 -13.41 -8.81
C GLY A 185 -2.31 -12.86 -7.78
N MET A 186 -1.80 -12.22 -6.72
CA MET A 186 -2.61 -11.67 -5.64
C MET A 186 -3.63 -10.66 -6.15
N ARG A 187 -4.89 -10.82 -5.73
CA ARG A 187 -5.98 -9.91 -6.09
C ARG A 187 -6.38 -9.06 -4.89
N PRO A 188 -6.71 -7.78 -5.10
CA PRO A 188 -7.26 -6.95 -4.03
C PRO A 188 -8.69 -7.41 -3.71
N ASN A 189 -9.16 -7.08 -2.51
CA ASN A 189 -10.58 -7.21 -2.17
C ASN A 189 -11.40 -6.15 -2.91
N ASP A 190 -12.64 -6.50 -3.25
CA ASP A 190 -13.56 -5.59 -3.95
C ASP A 190 -13.93 -4.37 -3.08
N GLU A 191 -13.95 -4.51 -1.76
CA GLU A 191 -14.20 -3.45 -0.79
C GLU A 191 -13.25 -2.25 -0.96
N PHE A 192 -12.00 -2.49 -1.32
CA PHE A 192 -11.02 -1.42 -1.51
C PHE A 192 -11.35 -0.50 -2.69
N TYR A 193 -12.08 -0.98 -3.71
CA TYR A 193 -12.43 -0.13 -4.86
C TYR A 193 -13.36 1.02 -4.49
N LEU A 194 -14.23 0.83 -3.50
CA LEU A 194 -15.23 1.82 -3.09
C LEU A 194 -14.84 2.58 -1.82
N MET A 195 -13.89 2.04 -1.04
CA MET A 195 -13.47 2.63 0.22
C MET A 195 -12.92 4.06 0.03
N GLY A 196 -13.48 5.01 0.74
CA GLY A 196 -13.11 6.43 0.69
C GLY A 196 -13.53 7.19 -0.57
N ARG A 197 -14.30 6.57 -1.50
CA ARG A 197 -14.81 7.26 -2.72
C ARG A 197 -16.14 7.96 -2.48
N VAL A 198 -16.96 7.44 -1.60
CA VAL A 198 -18.26 8.05 -1.28
C VAL A 198 -18.16 8.67 0.11
N PRO A 199 -18.56 9.94 0.30
CA PRO A 199 -18.68 10.52 1.63
C PRO A 199 -19.59 9.64 2.49
N ARG A 200 -19.19 9.32 3.72
CA ARG A 200 -20.10 8.68 4.66
C ARG A 200 -21.30 9.61 4.84
N ALA A 201 -22.52 9.11 4.63
CA ALA A 201 -23.73 9.83 5.02
C ALA A 201 -23.58 10.23 6.50
N ARG A 202 -23.79 11.53 6.78
CA ARG A 202 -23.76 12.06 8.14
C ARG A 202 -24.99 11.57 8.89
#